data_15b66748e22a57e52ed4798625073bab
#
_entry.id   15b66748e22a57e52ed4798625073bab
#
_cell.length_a   1.000
_cell.length_b   1.000
_cell.length_c   1.000
_cell.angle_alpha   90.00
_cell.angle_beta   90.00
_cell.angle_gamma   90.00
#
_symmetry.space_group_name_H-M   'P 1'
#
loop_
_entity.id
_entity.type
_entity.pdbx_description
1 polymer ?
#
loop_
_entity_poly.entity_id
_entity_poly.type
_entity_poly.pdbx_seq_one_letter_code
_entity_poly.pdbx_strand_id
1 'polypeptide(L)'
;MTNDNLSVNHSIKLKACCINEVNCLQLGLPKPKRYEKQIDYVLRLMLLGYSINTRTARYIDIYNLHSVLHTLKKRGVSFNIDHVKAYCPRSGEVLSNLVDKAYMHREQVSLYKEKANTAQTVLASNSNTGGDSLATNHQPKKGAKQ
;
A
#
# COMPACT_ATOMS: atom_id res chain seq x y z
N MET A 1 8.07 -39.46 -5.01
CA MET A 1 7.12 -39.16 -3.96
C MET A 1 7.41 -37.88 -3.26
N THR A 2 8.64 -37.48 -3.15
CA THR A 2 8.97 -36.23 -2.46
C THR A 2 8.59 -35.00 -3.26
N ASN A 3 8.39 -35.13 -4.55
CA ASN A 3 8.07 -33.97 -5.37
C ASN A 3 6.65 -33.46 -5.14
N ASP A 4 5.76 -34.36 -4.75
CA ASP A 4 4.38 -33.96 -4.52
C ASP A 4 4.24 -33.03 -3.32
N ASN A 5 5.03 -33.27 -2.29
CA ASN A 5 4.97 -32.45 -1.10
C ASN A 5 5.53 -31.04 -1.35
N LEU A 6 6.56 -30.95 -2.18
CA LEU A 6 7.11 -29.66 -2.53
C LEU A 6 6.15 -28.85 -3.38
N SER A 7 5.42 -29.53 -4.27
CA SER A 7 4.46 -28.88 -5.12
C SER A 7 3.29 -28.32 -4.31
N VAL A 8 2.80 -29.10 -3.36
CA VAL A 8 1.69 -28.68 -2.51
C VAL A 8 2.09 -27.50 -1.65
N ASN A 9 3.28 -27.55 -1.06
CA ASN A 9 3.75 -26.47 -0.23
C ASN A 9 3.96 -25.19 -1.02
N HIS A 10 4.43 -25.31 -2.24
CA HIS A 10 4.63 -24.16 -3.11
C HIS A 10 3.28 -23.53 -3.49
N SER A 11 2.29 -24.35 -3.80
CA SER A 11 0.95 -23.88 -4.10
C SER A 11 0.29 -23.17 -2.91
N ILE A 12 0.47 -23.71 -1.73
CA ILE A 12 -0.07 -23.10 -0.52
C ILE A 12 0.59 -21.75 -0.25
N LYS A 13 1.90 -21.67 -0.43
CA LYS A 13 2.64 -20.44 -0.21
C LYS A 13 2.25 -19.34 -1.21
N LEU A 14 2.06 -19.72 -2.47
CA LEU A 14 1.61 -18.78 -3.48
C LEU A 14 0.19 -18.31 -3.20
N LYS A 15 -0.67 -19.22 -2.74
CA LYS A 15 -2.06 -18.90 -2.45
C LYS A 15 -2.19 -17.96 -1.26
N ALA A 16 -1.31 -18.08 -0.28
CA ALA A 16 -1.34 -17.23 0.91
C ALA A 16 -0.96 -15.77 0.61
N CYS A 17 -0.31 -15.51 -0.51
CA CYS A 17 0.08 -14.17 -0.90
C CYS A 17 -0.88 -13.52 -1.88
N CYS A 18 -1.85 -14.27 -2.39
CA CYS A 18 -2.73 -13.76 -3.44
C CYS A 18 -4.01 -13.16 -2.88
N ILE A 19 -4.41 -12.04 -3.46
CA ILE A 19 -5.67 -11.41 -3.17
C ILE A 19 -6.73 -12.08 -4.05
N ASN A 20 -7.91 -12.33 -3.52
CA ASN A 20 -8.97 -13.00 -4.26
C ASN A 20 -9.63 -12.06 -5.25
N GLU A 21 -9.23 -12.18 -6.50
CA GLU A 21 -9.70 -11.31 -7.59
C GLU A 21 -11.21 -11.39 -7.79
N VAL A 22 -11.79 -12.59 -7.78
CA VAL A 22 -13.22 -12.79 -7.99
C VAL A 22 -14.02 -12.06 -6.92
N ASN A 23 -13.62 -12.21 -5.67
CA ASN A 23 -14.30 -11.57 -4.55
C ASN A 23 -14.12 -10.04 -4.57
N CYS A 24 -12.97 -9.54 -5.04
CA CYS A 24 -12.78 -8.11 -5.24
C CYS A 24 -13.80 -7.56 -6.24
N LEU A 25 -13.96 -8.23 -7.37
CA LEU A 25 -14.89 -7.80 -8.41
C LEU A 25 -16.34 -7.86 -7.93
N GLN A 26 -16.69 -8.87 -7.15
CA GLN A 26 -18.04 -8.98 -6.58
C GLN A 26 -18.37 -7.82 -5.65
N LEU A 27 -17.40 -7.28 -4.96
CA LEU A 27 -17.58 -6.14 -4.07
C LEU A 27 -17.45 -4.78 -4.77
N GLY A 28 -17.22 -4.77 -6.08
CA GLY A 28 -17.01 -3.54 -6.83
C GLY A 28 -15.65 -2.90 -6.58
N LEU A 29 -14.70 -3.68 -6.08
CA LEU A 29 -13.34 -3.20 -5.83
C LEU A 29 -12.48 -3.37 -7.10
N PRO A 30 -11.43 -2.55 -7.24
CA PRO A 30 -10.51 -2.70 -8.37
C PRO A 30 -9.85 -4.07 -8.41
N LYS A 31 -9.60 -4.55 -9.61
CA LYS A 31 -8.91 -5.81 -9.80
C LYS A 31 -7.47 -5.72 -9.26
N PRO A 32 -7.02 -6.70 -8.46
CA PRO A 32 -5.63 -6.75 -8.03
C PRO A 32 -4.70 -6.92 -9.23
N LYS A 33 -3.54 -6.30 -9.17
CA LYS A 33 -2.51 -6.50 -10.20
C LYS A 33 -1.81 -7.83 -9.97
N ARG A 34 -1.25 -8.37 -11.03
CA ARG A 34 -0.50 -9.62 -10.93
C ARG A 34 0.65 -9.45 -9.94
N TYR A 35 0.75 -10.32 -8.97
CA TYR A 35 1.78 -10.30 -7.91
C TYR A 35 1.72 -9.06 -7.00
N GLU A 36 0.63 -8.33 -6.98
CA GLU A 36 0.48 -7.19 -6.08
C GLU A 36 0.44 -7.67 -4.62
N LYS A 37 1.24 -7.03 -3.77
CA LYS A 37 1.24 -7.35 -2.35
C LYS A 37 -0.01 -6.80 -1.68
N GLN A 38 -0.46 -7.46 -0.62
CA GLN A 38 -1.65 -7.01 0.13
C GLN A 38 -1.54 -5.57 0.59
N ILE A 39 -0.35 -5.17 1.05
CA ILE A 39 -0.11 -3.81 1.53
C ILE A 39 -0.25 -2.78 0.40
N ASP A 40 0.27 -3.10 -0.77
CA ASP A 40 0.21 -2.20 -1.93
C ASP A 40 -1.22 -2.08 -2.45
N TYR A 41 -1.97 -3.18 -2.43
CA TYR A 41 -3.37 -3.20 -2.83
C TYR A 41 -4.24 -2.37 -1.89
N VAL A 42 -4.08 -2.53 -0.57
CA VAL A 42 -4.83 -1.75 0.42
C VAL A 42 -4.53 -0.26 0.28
N LEU A 43 -3.25 0.10 0.09
CA LEU A 43 -2.87 1.49 -0.13
C LEU A 43 -3.53 2.03 -1.40
N ARG A 44 -3.49 1.26 -2.47
CA ARG A 44 -4.10 1.66 -3.75
C ARG A 44 -5.61 1.85 -3.63
N LEU A 45 -6.31 0.99 -2.87
CA LEU A 45 -7.73 1.16 -2.60
C LEU A 45 -8.02 2.50 -1.94
N MET A 46 -7.28 2.84 -0.90
CA MET A 46 -7.47 4.09 -0.18
C MET A 46 -7.15 5.31 -1.06
N LEU A 47 -6.12 5.22 -1.89
CA LEU A 47 -5.75 6.30 -2.82
C LEU A 47 -6.81 6.51 -3.91
N LEU A 48 -7.55 5.48 -4.27
CA LEU A 48 -8.64 5.57 -5.24
C LEU A 48 -9.96 6.01 -4.61
N GLY A 49 -9.99 6.24 -3.30
CA GLY A 49 -11.18 6.68 -2.60
C GLY A 49 -12.03 5.58 -2.00
N TYR A 50 -11.57 4.33 -2.04
CA TYR A 50 -12.28 3.24 -1.41
C TYR A 50 -11.94 3.14 0.07
N SER A 51 -12.87 2.60 0.85
CA SER A 51 -12.60 2.23 2.23
C SER A 51 -12.51 0.71 2.30
N ILE A 52 -11.78 0.20 3.26
CA ILE A 52 -11.67 -1.23 3.50
C ILE A 52 -11.87 -1.51 4.99
N ASN A 53 -12.69 -2.50 5.32
CA ASN A 53 -12.88 -2.94 6.69
C ASN A 53 -12.43 -4.39 6.85
N THR A 54 -12.34 -4.83 8.09
CA THR A 54 -11.85 -6.17 8.41
C THR A 54 -12.65 -7.28 7.73
N ARG A 55 -13.96 -7.12 7.60
CA ARG A 55 -14.81 -8.16 6.97
C ARG A 55 -14.58 -8.23 5.47
N THR A 56 -14.52 -7.09 4.82
CA THR A 56 -14.20 -6.98 3.40
C THR A 56 -12.81 -7.55 3.12
N ALA A 57 -11.84 -7.19 3.95
CA ALA A 57 -10.47 -7.66 3.82
C ALA A 57 -10.40 -9.19 3.87
N ARG A 58 -11.06 -9.80 4.83
CA ARG A 58 -11.10 -11.27 4.93
C ARG A 58 -11.78 -11.92 3.75
N TYR A 59 -12.80 -11.30 3.20
CA TYR A 59 -13.52 -11.83 2.05
C TYR A 59 -12.64 -11.88 0.80
N ILE A 60 -11.69 -10.97 0.69
CA ILE A 60 -10.74 -10.94 -0.43
C ILE A 60 -9.40 -11.59 -0.07
N ASP A 61 -9.38 -12.39 0.98
CA ASP A 61 -8.22 -13.16 1.45
C ASP A 61 -7.09 -12.33 2.09
N ILE A 62 -7.41 -11.13 2.56
CA ILE A 62 -6.51 -10.36 3.41
C ILE A 62 -6.92 -10.58 4.87
N TYR A 63 -6.33 -11.60 5.49
CA TYR A 63 -6.76 -12.03 6.82
C TYR A 63 -6.29 -11.14 7.97
N ASN A 64 -5.22 -10.40 7.79
CA ASN A 64 -4.67 -9.56 8.83
C ASN A 64 -4.56 -8.11 8.39
N LEU A 65 -5.71 -7.45 8.25
CA LEU A 65 -5.78 -6.05 7.87
C LEU A 65 -5.03 -5.16 8.85
N HIS A 66 -5.09 -5.45 10.15
CA HIS A 66 -4.38 -4.63 11.14
C HIS A 66 -2.87 -4.60 10.92
N SER A 67 -2.29 -5.73 10.57
CA SER A 67 -0.85 -5.80 10.27
C SER A 67 -0.50 -4.97 9.04
N VAL A 68 -1.35 -5.02 8.01
CA VAL A 68 -1.17 -4.23 6.79
C VAL A 68 -1.23 -2.74 7.13
N LEU A 69 -2.24 -2.31 7.89
CA LEU A 69 -2.41 -0.92 8.29
C LEU A 69 -1.27 -0.43 9.18
N HIS A 70 -0.81 -1.27 10.10
CA HIS A 70 0.33 -0.94 10.94
C HIS A 70 1.60 -0.71 10.12
N THR A 71 1.84 -1.55 9.11
CA THR A 71 2.99 -1.39 8.23
C THR A 71 2.88 -0.10 7.39
N LEU A 72 1.68 0.23 6.89
CA LEU A 72 1.46 1.47 6.18
C LEU A 72 1.74 2.69 7.07
N LYS A 73 1.30 2.64 8.31
CA LYS A 73 1.55 3.70 9.27
C LYS A 73 3.04 3.87 9.54
N LYS A 74 3.77 2.78 9.68
CA LYS A 74 5.23 2.82 9.84
C LYS A 74 5.94 3.43 8.62
N ARG A 75 5.37 3.28 7.44
CA ARG A 75 5.92 3.89 6.21
C ARG A 75 5.56 5.37 6.09
N GLY A 76 4.86 5.94 7.06
CA GLY A 76 4.48 7.34 7.04
C GLY A 76 3.22 7.66 6.25
N VAL A 77 2.42 6.65 5.92
CA VAL A 77 1.16 6.86 5.20
C VAL A 77 0.10 7.38 6.18
N SER A 78 -0.53 8.50 5.86
CA SER A 78 -1.60 9.06 6.67
C SER A 78 -2.96 8.56 6.18
N PHE A 79 -3.71 7.94 7.06
CA PHE A 79 -5.06 7.46 6.79
C PHE A 79 -5.89 7.47 8.09
N ASN A 80 -7.18 7.26 7.98
CA ASN A 80 -8.10 7.28 9.13
C ASN A 80 -8.66 5.89 9.38
N ILE A 81 -8.98 5.62 10.64
CA ILE A 81 -9.62 4.38 11.05
C ILE A 81 -10.86 4.73 11.88
N ASP A 82 -12.01 4.21 11.46
CA ASP A 82 -13.26 4.35 12.19
C ASP A 82 -13.75 2.98 12.63
N HIS A 83 -14.44 2.93 13.76
CA HIS A 83 -15.09 1.71 14.22
C HIS A 83 -16.54 1.73 13.77
N VAL A 84 -16.88 0.84 12.86
CA VAL A 84 -18.21 0.85 12.23
C VAL A 84 -18.86 -0.52 12.23
N LYS A 85 -20.18 -0.54 12.17
CA LYS A 85 -20.90 -1.77 11.85
C LYS A 85 -20.75 -1.99 10.36
N ALA A 86 -20.33 -3.17 9.97
CA ALA A 86 -20.05 -3.45 8.58
C ALA A 86 -20.84 -4.65 8.07
N TYR A 87 -21.16 -4.58 6.80
CA TYR A 87 -21.78 -5.68 6.07
C TYR A 87 -20.77 -6.84 5.96
N CYS A 88 -21.27 -8.04 6.19
CA CYS A 88 -20.46 -9.23 6.02
C CYS A 88 -20.78 -9.86 4.67
N PRO A 89 -19.86 -9.87 3.72
CA PRO A 89 -20.13 -10.42 2.38
C PRO A 89 -20.47 -11.90 2.39
N ARG A 90 -20.01 -12.62 3.42
CA ARG A 90 -20.29 -14.05 3.50
C ARG A 90 -21.69 -14.38 4.00
N SER A 91 -22.17 -13.65 5.02
CA SER A 91 -23.49 -13.87 5.57
C SER A 91 -24.58 -13.04 4.90
N GLY A 92 -24.20 -11.97 4.23
CA GLY A 92 -25.16 -11.08 3.60
C GLY A 92 -25.82 -10.11 4.56
N GLU A 93 -25.31 -9.97 5.78
CA GLU A 93 -25.94 -9.18 6.82
C GLU A 93 -24.99 -8.14 7.42
N VAL A 94 -25.55 -7.08 7.98
CA VAL A 94 -24.79 -6.13 8.78
C VAL A 94 -24.76 -6.67 10.21
N LEU A 95 -23.55 -7.00 10.66
CA LEU A 95 -23.38 -7.56 11.98
C LEU A 95 -23.25 -6.46 13.03
N SER A 96 -23.67 -6.78 14.27
CA SER A 96 -23.69 -5.80 15.36
C SER A 96 -22.31 -5.41 15.87
N ASN A 97 -21.34 -6.30 15.73
CA ASN A 97 -19.98 -6.03 16.20
C ASN A 97 -19.29 -4.99 15.34
N LEU A 98 -18.65 -4.03 15.97
CA LEU A 98 -17.89 -3.00 15.29
C LEU A 98 -16.59 -3.58 14.74
N VAL A 99 -16.19 -3.12 13.58
CA VAL A 99 -14.92 -3.47 12.96
C VAL A 99 -14.20 -2.22 12.49
N ASP A 100 -12.90 -2.31 12.34
CA ASP A 100 -12.11 -1.19 11.87
C ASP A 100 -12.30 -1.01 10.37
N LYS A 101 -12.56 0.24 9.98
CA LYS A 101 -12.66 0.66 8.59
C LYS A 101 -11.56 1.68 8.33
N ALA A 102 -10.69 1.41 7.39
CA ALA A 102 -9.60 2.30 6.99
C ALA A 102 -9.95 3.05 5.70
N TYR A 103 -9.63 4.32 5.65
CA TYR A 103 -9.89 5.16 4.49
C TYR A 103 -9.02 6.42 4.50
N MET A 104 -8.92 7.10 3.37
CA MET A 104 -8.25 8.39 3.26
C MET A 104 -9.24 9.46 2.83
N HIS A 105 -9.11 10.65 3.41
CA HIS A 105 -9.80 11.82 2.90
C HIS A 105 -9.06 12.35 1.66
N ARG A 106 -9.75 13.16 0.87
CA ARG A 106 -9.18 13.71 -0.36
C ARG A 106 -7.86 14.44 -0.10
N GLU A 107 -7.77 15.18 1.00
CA GLU A 107 -6.56 15.91 1.36
C GLU A 107 -5.38 14.97 1.63
N GLN A 108 -5.65 13.85 2.30
CA GLN A 108 -4.61 12.85 2.58
C GLN A 108 -4.11 12.19 1.31
N VAL A 109 -5.00 11.93 0.36
CA VAL A 109 -4.64 11.38 -0.94
C VAL A 109 -3.76 12.37 -1.71
N SER A 110 -4.13 13.65 -1.70
CA SER A 110 -3.36 14.70 -2.36
C SER A 110 -1.97 14.83 -1.78
N LEU A 111 -1.87 14.85 -0.46
CA LEU A 111 -0.60 14.95 0.24
C LEU A 111 0.31 13.75 -0.06
N TYR A 112 -0.25 12.56 -0.11
CA TYR A 112 0.51 11.37 -0.44
C TYR A 112 1.10 11.46 -1.85
N LYS A 113 0.28 11.88 -2.82
CA LYS A 113 0.73 12.02 -4.21
C LYS A 113 1.79 13.10 -4.37
N GLU A 114 1.66 14.21 -3.65
CA GLU A 114 2.66 15.28 -3.65
C GLU A 114 4.00 14.79 -3.10
N LYS A 115 3.97 14.08 -1.98
CA LYS A 115 5.19 13.53 -1.40
C LYS A 115 5.88 12.53 -2.33
N ALA A 116 5.11 11.68 -3.01
CA ALA A 116 5.65 10.72 -3.95
C ALA A 116 6.32 11.43 -5.14
N ASN A 117 5.70 12.48 -5.66
CA ASN A 117 6.25 13.24 -6.76
C ASN A 117 7.51 14.01 -6.35
N THR A 118 7.51 14.60 -5.17
CA THR A 118 8.67 15.30 -4.64
C THR A 118 9.86 14.36 -4.47
N ALA A 119 9.62 13.16 -3.96
CA ALA A 119 10.67 12.17 -3.79
C ALA A 119 11.30 11.78 -5.12
N GLN A 120 10.50 11.62 -6.16
CA GLN A 120 11.01 11.30 -7.48
C GLN A 120 11.83 12.46 -8.06
N THR A 121 11.38 13.68 -7.87
CA THR A 121 12.09 14.86 -8.34
C THR A 121 13.44 15.01 -7.65
N VAL A 122 13.48 14.78 -6.36
CA VAL A 122 14.72 14.88 -5.60
C VAL A 122 15.73 13.83 -6.06
N LEU A 123 15.30 12.61 -6.31
CA LEU A 123 16.18 11.57 -6.80
C LEU A 123 16.74 11.92 -8.18
N ALA A 124 15.94 12.45 -9.07
CA ALA A 124 16.40 12.84 -10.39
C ALA A 124 17.37 14.02 -10.30
N SER A 125 17.11 14.98 -9.44
CA SER A 125 17.99 16.11 -9.24
C SER A 125 19.33 15.70 -8.67
N ASN A 126 19.33 14.80 -7.76
CA ASN A 126 20.58 14.34 -7.15
C ASN A 126 21.47 13.64 -8.16
N SER A 127 20.93 12.92 -9.07
CA SER A 127 21.72 12.24 -10.07
C SER A 127 22.46 13.25 -10.96
N ASN A 128 21.79 14.32 -11.30
CA ASN A 128 22.40 15.31 -12.15
C ASN A 128 23.40 16.18 -11.41
N THR A 129 23.08 16.51 -10.19
CA THR A 129 23.90 17.41 -9.44
C THR A 129 25.25 16.84 -9.08
N GLY A 130 25.35 15.58 -9.05
CA GLY A 130 26.59 14.94 -8.67
C GLY A 130 27.76 15.40 -9.48
N GLY A 131 27.57 15.52 -10.76
CA GLY A 131 28.66 15.93 -11.61
C GLY A 131 29.00 17.39 -11.44
N ASP A 132 28.01 18.18 -11.30
CA ASP A 132 28.25 19.60 -11.21
C ASP A 132 28.93 20.01 -9.93
N SER A 133 28.60 19.38 -8.89
CA SER A 133 29.16 19.79 -7.62
C SER A 133 30.66 19.67 -7.58
N LEU A 134 31.21 18.75 -8.28
CA LEU A 134 32.60 18.60 -8.28
C LEU A 134 33.27 19.77 -8.95
N ALA A 135 32.70 20.24 -9.98
CA ALA A 135 33.30 21.30 -10.71
C ALA A 135 33.28 22.59 -9.93
N THR A 136 32.21 22.85 -9.25
CA THR A 136 32.08 24.05 -8.58
C THR A 136 32.97 24.20 -7.43
N ASN A 137 33.12 23.13 -6.78
CA ASN A 137 33.84 23.15 -5.61
C ASN A 137 35.13 23.77 -5.68
N HIS A 138 35.87 23.54 -6.67
CA HIS A 138 37.10 23.95 -6.69
C HIS A 138 37.31 25.37 -6.89
N GLN A 139 36.47 25.95 -7.52
CA GLN A 139 36.64 27.19 -7.87
C GLN A 139 36.55 28.21 -6.87
N PRO A 140 35.63 28.26 -6.17
CA PRO A 140 35.39 29.27 -5.24
C PRO A 140 36.40 29.47 -4.25
N LYS A 141 37.00 28.51 -3.85
CA LYS A 141 37.86 28.64 -2.83
C LYS A 141 38.91 29.49 -3.06
N LYS A 142 39.39 29.52 -4.10
CA LYS A 142 40.46 30.23 -4.28
C LYS A 142 40.27 31.57 -4.08
N GLY A 143 39.25 32.05 -4.45
CA GLY A 143 39.09 33.40 -4.33
C GLY A 143 39.16 33.86 -2.99
N ALA A 144 38.91 33.06 -2.18
CA ALA A 144 38.83 33.43 -0.87
C ALA A 144 40.09 33.89 -0.31
N LYS A 145 41.06 33.57 -0.77
CA LYS A 145 42.17 33.80 -0.19
C LYS A 145 42.66 35.09 -0.16
N GLN A 146 42.36 35.78 -0.50
CA GLN A 146 42.87 36.95 -0.41
C GLN A 146 42.78 37.53 0.73
#